data_528ca303a2b237bcc2c3d249515f3937
#
_entry.id   528ca303a2b237bcc2c3d249515f3937
#
_cell.length_a   1.000
_cell.length_b   1.000
_cell.length_c   1.000
_cell.angle_alpha   90.00
_cell.angle_beta   90.00
_cell.angle_gamma   90.00
#
_symmetry.space_group_name_H-M   'P 1'
#
loop_
_entity.id
_entity.type
_entity.pdbx_description
1 polymer ?
#
loop_
_entity_poly.entity_id
_entity_poly.type
_entity_poly.pdbx_seq_one_letter_code
_entity_poly.pdbx_strand_id
1 'polypeptide(L)'
;MTASTSGAILTVALVLVSCAKASTGNFNLAVPPGAVYVDPLMYNVLGQNYTEWRNLSTVGFNPTNTAPPFIQVFDSSFLDVIGPSATIRSITSNPGFAFAHEAPIYVPDLNAVFFTSNDGGPLGYNGWYNNSVVSMINMTEVDMALASTMGDVNVQIQTLNLPYTVQMVNGGTGPYKGDLLLITSGRALLPPSIVRVNPSPPYNATVLLDNLLGRQFNSLNDIKILPGTDIMFFTDPTYGWMNGFRPEPMLPSQVYRFDPSTGQVRVVADQFVHPNGIAFSADGKFAFVTDTGVSGGFLGTNQTFPATIYQFDVDPLTQTFANRRVFAYSDSGVPDGIQLDTMGNVYSGCGEATHVWNAEGTLIGKFYLNSTTAQMIFTKSGLVILDEEAIYLANIQAQGLDLTTL
;
A
#
# COMPACT_ATOMS: atom_id res chain seq x y z
N MET A 1 48.65 71.28 -8.81
CA MET A 1 47.99 70.25 -8.04
C MET A 1 47.34 69.32 -9.04
N THR A 2 48.02 68.25 -9.38
CA THR A 2 47.55 67.25 -10.37
C THR A 2 47.09 66.02 -9.64
N ALA A 3 45.82 65.70 -9.72
CA ALA A 3 45.24 64.48 -9.14
C ALA A 3 45.36 63.30 -10.15
N SER A 4 46.04 62.29 -9.73
CA SER A 4 46.19 60.99 -10.45
C SER A 4 45.01 60.09 -10.08
N THR A 5 44.23 59.71 -11.07
CA THR A 5 43.22 58.65 -10.92
C THR A 5 43.79 57.34 -11.45
N SER A 6 44.07 56.42 -10.53
CA SER A 6 44.41 55.03 -10.84
C SER A 6 43.13 54.21 -11.02
N GLY A 7 42.89 53.77 -12.25
CA GLY A 7 41.81 52.83 -12.56
C GLY A 7 42.23 51.42 -12.23
N ALA A 8 41.48 50.73 -11.39
CA ALA A 8 41.62 49.31 -11.12
C ALA A 8 40.89 48.49 -12.22
N ILE A 9 41.67 47.71 -12.94
CA ILE A 9 41.14 46.75 -13.93
C ILE A 9 40.71 45.49 -13.17
N LEU A 10 39.39 45.27 -13.13
CA LEU A 10 38.82 44.05 -12.55
C LEU A 10 38.90 42.90 -13.59
N THR A 11 39.83 41.99 -13.39
CA THR A 11 39.97 40.79 -14.22
C THR A 11 38.94 39.77 -13.73
N VAL A 12 37.84 39.58 -14.50
CA VAL A 12 36.90 38.52 -14.27
C VAL A 12 37.50 37.21 -14.83
N ALA A 13 37.93 36.34 -13.94
CA ALA A 13 38.33 34.97 -14.30
C ALA A 13 37.08 34.14 -14.61
N LEU A 14 36.89 33.80 -15.88
CA LEU A 14 35.87 32.89 -16.32
C LEU A 14 36.29 31.47 -15.89
N VAL A 15 35.70 30.93 -14.82
CA VAL A 15 35.88 29.53 -14.43
C VAL A 15 35.00 28.71 -15.38
N LEU A 16 35.61 28.13 -16.40
CA LEU A 16 35.00 27.09 -17.22
C LEU A 16 34.87 25.83 -16.34
N VAL A 17 33.68 25.63 -15.75
CA VAL A 17 33.33 24.33 -15.21
C VAL A 17 33.16 23.39 -16.39
N SER A 18 34.17 22.56 -16.61
CA SER A 18 34.05 21.44 -17.53
C SER A 18 33.03 20.48 -16.91
N CYS A 19 31.81 20.44 -17.46
CA CYS A 19 30.92 19.32 -17.25
C CYS A 19 31.66 18.04 -17.67
N ALA A 20 32.12 17.28 -16.69
CA ALA A 20 32.50 15.91 -16.93
C ALA A 20 31.28 15.22 -17.55
N LYS A 21 31.40 14.82 -18.81
CA LYS A 21 30.42 13.91 -19.42
C LYS A 21 30.38 12.70 -18.51
N ALA A 22 29.22 12.49 -17.85
CA ALA A 22 28.96 11.25 -17.16
C ALA A 22 29.28 10.12 -18.16
N SER A 23 30.13 9.22 -17.74
CA SER A 23 30.43 8.00 -18.47
C SER A 23 29.09 7.33 -18.77
N THR A 24 28.71 7.28 -20.03
CA THR A 24 27.59 6.46 -20.51
C THR A 24 28.03 5.01 -20.43
N GLY A 25 28.10 4.48 -19.22
CA GLY A 25 28.09 3.04 -19.01
C GLY A 25 26.71 2.58 -19.46
N ASN A 26 26.60 2.01 -20.64
CA ASN A 26 25.44 1.24 -21.03
C ASN A 26 25.37 0.00 -20.12
N PHE A 27 24.86 0.16 -18.91
CA PHE A 27 24.38 -0.94 -18.09
C PHE A 27 23.07 -1.41 -18.72
N ASN A 28 23.17 -2.24 -19.76
CA ASN A 28 22.02 -2.90 -20.35
C ASN A 28 21.71 -4.11 -19.45
N LEU A 29 21.00 -3.86 -18.33
CA LEU A 29 20.50 -4.95 -17.50
C LEU A 29 19.50 -5.75 -18.33
N ALA A 30 19.76 -7.03 -18.55
CA ALA A 30 18.82 -7.91 -19.22
C ALA A 30 17.62 -8.15 -18.30
N VAL A 31 16.44 -7.74 -18.74
CA VAL A 31 15.17 -7.90 -18.01
C VAL A 31 14.24 -8.87 -18.74
N PRO A 32 13.32 -9.56 -18.05
CA PRO A 32 12.37 -10.45 -18.68
C PRO A 32 11.39 -9.70 -19.60
N PRO A 33 10.72 -10.39 -20.53
CA PRO A 33 9.65 -9.81 -21.34
C PRO A 33 8.58 -9.15 -20.44
N GLY A 34 8.11 -7.95 -20.82
CA GLY A 34 7.14 -7.18 -20.02
C GLY A 34 7.76 -6.36 -18.89
N ALA A 35 9.09 -6.43 -18.70
CA ALA A 35 9.82 -5.56 -17.80
C ALA A 35 10.68 -4.54 -18.57
N VAL A 36 10.92 -3.39 -17.93
CA VAL A 36 11.75 -2.30 -18.49
C VAL A 36 12.74 -1.86 -17.42
N TYR A 37 14.02 -1.85 -17.76
CA TYR A 37 15.06 -1.29 -16.90
C TYR A 37 15.08 0.24 -17.03
N VAL A 38 15.03 0.90 -15.89
CA VAL A 38 15.16 2.35 -15.74
C VAL A 38 16.40 2.62 -14.90
N ASP A 39 17.50 3.02 -15.55
CA ASP A 39 18.75 3.34 -14.85
C ASP A 39 18.58 4.63 -14.03
N PRO A 40 18.63 4.57 -12.71
CA PRO A 40 18.48 5.76 -11.86
C PRO A 40 19.51 6.85 -12.15
N LEU A 41 20.72 6.49 -12.62
CA LEU A 41 21.78 7.45 -12.93
C LEU A 41 21.41 8.37 -14.11
N MET A 42 20.55 7.92 -15.02
CA MET A 42 20.10 8.73 -16.15
C MET A 42 19.16 9.86 -15.74
N TYR A 43 18.54 9.74 -14.55
CA TYR A 43 17.51 10.65 -14.05
C TYR A 43 17.96 11.45 -12.82
N ASN A 44 19.21 11.31 -12.39
CA ASN A 44 19.73 12.10 -11.27
C ASN A 44 19.88 13.60 -11.61
N VAL A 45 20.01 13.92 -12.91
CA VAL A 45 20.08 15.29 -13.39
C VAL A 45 19.19 15.45 -14.62
N LEU A 46 18.07 16.12 -14.48
CA LEU A 46 17.09 16.32 -15.57
C LEU A 46 17.46 17.48 -16.51
N GLY A 47 18.52 18.25 -16.19
CA GLY A 47 19.02 19.31 -17.04
C GLY A 47 18.27 20.63 -16.92
N GLN A 48 18.52 21.57 -17.86
CA GLN A 48 18.11 22.97 -17.74
C GLN A 48 16.70 23.28 -18.23
N ASN A 49 16.07 22.37 -18.98
CA ASN A 49 14.82 22.70 -19.66
C ASN A 49 13.56 22.54 -18.80
N TYR A 50 13.67 21.98 -17.63
CA TYR A 50 12.56 21.75 -16.65
C TYR A 50 11.32 21.04 -17.21
N THR A 51 11.34 20.59 -18.45
CA THR A 51 10.21 19.96 -19.14
C THR A 51 9.96 18.53 -18.71
N GLU A 52 10.95 17.91 -18.07
CA GLU A 52 10.89 16.53 -17.57
C GLU A 52 10.57 16.43 -16.08
N TRP A 53 10.36 17.58 -15.44
CA TRP A 53 10.05 17.65 -14.01
C TRP A 53 8.58 17.36 -13.75
N ARG A 54 8.34 16.42 -12.83
CA ARG A 54 6.98 16.16 -12.31
C ARG A 54 6.65 17.19 -11.23
N ASN A 55 5.58 17.95 -11.44
CA ASN A 55 5.16 18.99 -10.50
C ASN A 55 4.08 18.52 -9.52
N LEU A 56 3.49 17.33 -9.76
CA LEU A 56 2.43 16.74 -8.95
C LEU A 56 2.80 15.33 -8.54
N SER A 57 2.52 15.00 -7.29
CA SER A 57 2.69 13.64 -6.77
C SER A 57 1.73 12.61 -7.40
N THR A 58 0.66 13.07 -8.07
CA THR A 58 -0.28 12.21 -8.78
C THR A 58 0.22 11.73 -10.15
N VAL A 59 1.33 12.28 -10.62
CA VAL A 59 1.93 11.89 -11.90
C VAL A 59 2.99 10.83 -11.68
N GLY A 60 2.78 9.64 -12.22
CA GLY A 60 3.72 8.53 -12.14
C GLY A 60 5.02 8.78 -12.91
N PHE A 61 6.10 8.13 -12.48
CA PHE A 61 7.40 8.17 -13.14
C PHE A 61 7.47 7.06 -14.20
N ASN A 62 7.25 7.41 -15.47
CA ASN A 62 7.34 6.49 -16.62
C ASN A 62 8.21 7.11 -17.75
N PRO A 63 9.53 7.17 -17.56
CA PRO A 63 10.43 7.85 -18.49
C PRO A 63 10.61 7.12 -19.84
N THR A 64 10.21 5.86 -19.92
CA THR A 64 10.30 5.05 -21.13
C THR A 64 9.04 5.12 -22.00
N ASN A 65 7.97 5.77 -21.50
CA ASN A 65 6.66 5.81 -22.16
C ASN A 65 6.11 4.41 -22.52
N THR A 66 6.47 3.40 -21.74
CA THR A 66 5.97 2.03 -21.92
C THR A 66 4.48 1.99 -21.55
N ALA A 67 3.68 1.35 -22.39
CA ALA A 67 2.25 1.20 -22.12
C ALA A 67 1.99 0.25 -20.94
N PRO A 68 1.17 0.62 -19.94
CA PRO A 68 0.82 -0.25 -18.83
C PRO A 68 -0.11 -1.41 -19.27
N PRO A 69 -0.14 -2.54 -18.53
CA PRO A 69 0.69 -2.82 -17.35
C PRO A 69 2.10 -3.30 -17.73
N PHE A 70 3.11 -2.93 -16.95
CA PHE A 70 4.48 -3.44 -17.12
C PHE A 70 5.25 -3.39 -15.80
N ILE A 71 6.45 -3.98 -15.77
CA ILE A 71 7.33 -4.00 -14.59
C ILE A 71 8.46 -3.00 -14.80
N GLN A 72 8.62 -2.01 -13.91
CA GLN A 72 9.80 -1.15 -13.87
C GLN A 72 10.85 -1.77 -12.96
N VAL A 73 12.07 -1.92 -13.47
CA VAL A 73 13.24 -2.41 -12.75
C VAL A 73 14.21 -1.26 -12.55
N PHE A 74 14.50 -0.88 -11.31
CA PHE A 74 15.47 0.17 -10.97
C PHE A 74 16.80 -0.41 -10.50
N ASP A 75 16.77 -1.62 -9.90
CA ASP A 75 17.94 -2.32 -9.38
C ASP A 75 17.91 -3.79 -9.78
N SER A 76 19.11 -4.38 -9.98
CA SER A 76 19.24 -5.78 -10.39
C SER A 76 18.68 -6.78 -9.37
N SER A 77 18.64 -6.43 -8.07
CA SER A 77 18.06 -7.27 -7.05
C SER A 77 16.55 -7.48 -7.23
N PHE A 78 15.87 -6.58 -7.97
CA PHE A 78 14.45 -6.78 -8.29
C PHE A 78 14.21 -7.97 -9.23
N LEU A 79 15.25 -8.42 -9.97
CA LEU A 79 15.14 -9.63 -10.79
C LEU A 79 14.95 -10.89 -9.96
N ASP A 80 15.47 -10.92 -8.71
CA ASP A 80 15.25 -12.03 -7.78
C ASP A 80 13.81 -12.04 -7.24
N VAL A 81 13.18 -10.87 -7.20
CA VAL A 81 11.77 -10.72 -6.82
C VAL A 81 10.84 -11.21 -7.92
N ILE A 82 11.06 -10.73 -9.15
CA ILE A 82 10.13 -10.99 -10.24
C ILE A 82 10.39 -12.34 -10.94
N GLY A 83 11.65 -12.78 -10.99
CA GLY A 83 12.07 -13.99 -11.73
C GLY A 83 12.07 -13.81 -13.25
N PRO A 84 12.55 -14.83 -13.99
CA PRO A 84 12.79 -14.71 -15.44
C PRO A 84 11.51 -14.77 -16.29
N SER A 85 10.38 -15.15 -15.74
CA SER A 85 9.11 -15.37 -16.45
C SER A 85 7.98 -14.49 -15.91
N ALA A 86 8.33 -13.36 -15.31
CA ALA A 86 7.35 -12.46 -14.69
C ALA A 86 6.31 -11.96 -15.69
N THR A 87 5.05 -11.92 -15.28
CA THR A 87 3.95 -11.35 -16.06
C THR A 87 3.01 -10.58 -15.14
N ILE A 88 2.32 -9.57 -15.68
CA ILE A 88 1.19 -8.90 -15.03
C ILE A 88 -0.01 -9.02 -15.96
N ARG A 89 -1.14 -9.51 -15.44
CA ARG A 89 -2.38 -9.62 -16.21
C ARG A 89 -3.57 -9.20 -15.38
N SER A 90 -4.53 -8.47 -15.98
CA SER A 90 -5.83 -8.26 -15.36
C SER A 90 -6.59 -9.57 -15.28
N ILE A 91 -7.14 -9.87 -14.09
CA ILE A 91 -7.91 -11.11 -13.84
C ILE A 91 -9.41 -10.86 -13.70
N THR A 92 -9.78 -9.62 -13.36
CA THR A 92 -11.17 -9.14 -13.39
C THR A 92 -11.18 -7.61 -13.42
N SER A 93 -12.20 -7.02 -14.03
CA SER A 93 -12.37 -5.56 -14.08
C SER A 93 -13.85 -5.18 -14.13
N ASN A 94 -14.16 -4.03 -13.54
CA ASN A 94 -15.49 -3.42 -13.57
C ASN A 94 -15.37 -1.89 -13.66
N PRO A 95 -15.16 -1.35 -14.89
CA PRO A 95 -15.00 0.07 -15.08
C PRO A 95 -16.21 0.87 -14.55
N GLY A 96 -15.92 1.92 -13.78
CA GLY A 96 -16.93 2.77 -13.15
C GLY A 96 -17.34 2.33 -11.74
N PHE A 97 -16.76 1.24 -11.21
CA PHE A 97 -16.95 0.85 -9.82
C PHE A 97 -15.62 0.43 -9.19
N ALA A 98 -15.17 1.18 -8.19
CA ALA A 98 -13.96 0.87 -7.40
C ALA A 98 -14.24 -0.29 -6.42
N PHE A 99 -14.39 -1.49 -6.98
CA PHE A 99 -14.79 -2.69 -6.24
C PHE A 99 -13.65 -3.38 -5.51
N ALA A 100 -12.40 -3.09 -5.86
CA ALA A 100 -11.20 -3.77 -5.39
C ALA A 100 -10.19 -2.77 -4.81
N HIS A 101 -10.36 -2.41 -3.55
CA HIS A 101 -9.55 -1.40 -2.87
C HIS A 101 -8.74 -2.00 -1.73
N GLU A 102 -9.38 -2.60 -0.71
CA GLU A 102 -8.74 -2.95 0.55
C GLU A 102 -9.08 -4.36 1.05
N ALA A 103 -8.58 -4.71 2.25
CA ALA A 103 -8.78 -5.98 2.95
C ALA A 103 -8.46 -7.23 2.13
N PRO A 104 -7.38 -7.31 1.33
CA PRO A 104 -7.11 -8.55 0.64
C PRO A 104 -6.70 -9.65 1.64
N ILE A 105 -7.50 -10.70 1.72
CA ILE A 105 -7.24 -11.85 2.57
C ILE A 105 -7.26 -13.11 1.71
N TYR A 106 -6.13 -13.79 1.61
CA TYR A 106 -6.06 -15.08 0.94
C TYR A 106 -6.40 -16.20 1.92
N VAL A 107 -7.42 -17.00 1.60
CA VAL A 107 -7.82 -18.19 2.36
C VAL A 107 -7.39 -19.44 1.57
N PRO A 108 -6.28 -20.10 1.95
CA PRO A 108 -5.70 -21.21 1.20
C PRO A 108 -6.65 -22.39 1.01
N ASP A 109 -7.45 -22.74 2.03
CA ASP A 109 -8.37 -23.87 1.99
C ASP A 109 -9.50 -23.68 0.96
N LEU A 110 -9.89 -22.44 0.70
CA LEU A 110 -10.87 -22.07 -0.33
C LEU A 110 -10.21 -21.71 -1.66
N ASN A 111 -8.89 -21.55 -1.67
CA ASN A 111 -8.12 -20.95 -2.76
C ASN A 111 -8.79 -19.67 -3.30
N ALA A 112 -9.12 -18.76 -2.39
CA ALA A 112 -9.86 -17.55 -2.69
C ALA A 112 -9.25 -16.33 -2.04
N VAL A 113 -9.35 -15.17 -2.70
CA VAL A 113 -9.00 -13.85 -2.16
C VAL A 113 -10.28 -13.10 -1.86
N PHE A 114 -10.44 -12.68 -0.60
CA PHE A 114 -11.49 -11.77 -0.14
C PHE A 114 -10.95 -10.34 -0.19
N PHE A 115 -11.82 -9.37 -0.47
CA PHE A 115 -11.45 -7.95 -0.58
C PHE A 115 -12.69 -7.06 -0.47
N THR A 116 -12.49 -5.75 -0.31
CA THR A 116 -13.57 -4.76 -0.21
C THR A 116 -13.47 -3.67 -1.26
N SER A 117 -14.61 -3.05 -1.58
CA SER A 117 -14.69 -1.86 -2.41
C SER A 117 -14.16 -0.63 -1.68
N ASN A 118 -13.76 0.41 -2.43
CA ASN A 118 -13.30 1.68 -1.88
C ASN A 118 -14.35 2.28 -0.93
N ASP A 119 -13.93 2.71 0.27
CA ASP A 119 -14.78 3.32 1.29
C ASP A 119 -14.66 4.86 1.25
N GLY A 120 -15.72 5.50 0.80
CA GLY A 120 -15.84 6.96 0.74
C GLY A 120 -15.33 7.62 -0.54
N GLY A 121 -14.71 6.87 -1.45
CA GLY A 121 -14.36 7.36 -2.79
C GLY A 121 -15.58 7.47 -3.71
N PRO A 122 -15.55 8.37 -4.70
CA PRO A 122 -16.70 8.58 -5.59
C PRO A 122 -17.17 7.32 -6.31
N LEU A 123 -16.24 6.46 -6.74
CA LEU A 123 -16.55 5.21 -7.46
C LEU A 123 -16.86 4.05 -6.52
N GLY A 124 -16.76 4.22 -5.19
CA GLY A 124 -17.17 3.23 -4.21
C GLY A 124 -18.69 3.19 -4.00
N TYR A 125 -19.41 4.26 -4.37
CA TYR A 125 -20.86 4.43 -4.23
C TYR A 125 -21.42 4.21 -2.84
N ASN A 126 -20.59 4.44 -1.82
CA ASN A 126 -20.91 4.32 -0.42
C ASN A 126 -20.71 5.65 0.32
N GLY A 127 -21.05 5.69 1.60
CA GLY A 127 -20.96 6.92 2.38
C GLY A 127 -21.85 6.84 3.61
N TRP A 128 -22.40 7.95 4.07
CA TRP A 128 -23.23 8.01 5.27
C TRP A 128 -24.42 7.04 5.26
N TYR A 129 -25.02 6.79 4.09
CA TYR A 129 -26.24 5.98 3.95
C TYR A 129 -25.99 4.58 3.35
N ASN A 130 -24.93 4.40 2.60
CA ASN A 130 -24.63 3.17 1.87
C ASN A 130 -23.33 2.55 2.39
N ASN A 131 -23.33 1.22 2.53
CA ASN A 131 -22.15 0.45 2.98
C ASN A 131 -21.17 0.18 1.83
N SER A 132 -19.91 -0.12 2.16
CA SER A 132 -18.96 -0.74 1.24
C SER A 132 -19.36 -2.20 0.95
N VAL A 133 -18.78 -2.75 -0.11
CA VAL A 133 -19.08 -4.11 -0.58
C VAL A 133 -17.87 -5.01 -0.34
N VAL A 134 -18.07 -6.12 0.37
CA VAL A 134 -17.05 -7.18 0.50
C VAL A 134 -17.33 -8.25 -0.53
N SER A 135 -16.30 -8.65 -1.25
CA SER A 135 -16.38 -9.66 -2.31
C SER A 135 -15.26 -10.69 -2.19
N MET A 136 -15.37 -11.76 -2.96
CA MET A 136 -14.28 -12.73 -3.14
C MET A 136 -14.09 -13.09 -4.62
N ILE A 137 -12.87 -13.48 -4.97
CA ILE A 137 -12.51 -14.09 -6.25
C ILE A 137 -11.91 -15.48 -6.01
N ASN A 138 -12.34 -16.46 -6.80
CA ASN A 138 -11.81 -17.82 -6.73
C ASN A 138 -10.54 -17.95 -7.56
N MET A 139 -9.42 -18.23 -6.93
CA MET A 139 -8.12 -18.31 -7.59
C MET A 139 -7.98 -19.57 -8.48
N THR A 140 -8.74 -20.62 -8.21
CA THR A 140 -8.79 -21.79 -9.12
C THR A 140 -9.41 -21.42 -10.45
N GLU A 141 -10.50 -20.63 -10.45
CA GLU A 141 -11.11 -20.12 -11.67
C GLU A 141 -10.20 -19.16 -12.42
N VAL A 142 -9.46 -18.31 -11.68
CA VAL A 142 -8.43 -17.43 -12.24
C VAL A 142 -7.35 -18.23 -12.94
N ASP A 143 -6.77 -19.22 -12.29
CA ASP A 143 -5.70 -20.06 -12.85
C ASP A 143 -6.19 -20.81 -14.12
N MET A 144 -7.41 -21.34 -14.11
CA MET A 144 -8.02 -22.00 -15.27
C MET A 144 -8.23 -21.03 -16.43
N ALA A 145 -8.74 -19.84 -16.16
CA ALA A 145 -8.97 -18.82 -17.18
C ALA A 145 -7.64 -18.36 -17.79
N LEU A 146 -6.64 -18.07 -16.96
CA LEU A 146 -5.31 -17.64 -17.41
C LEU A 146 -4.57 -18.71 -18.20
N ALA A 147 -4.78 -19.99 -17.91
CA ALA A 147 -4.21 -21.10 -18.68
C ALA A 147 -4.82 -21.23 -20.09
N SER A 148 -6.01 -20.69 -20.32
CA SER A 148 -6.70 -20.77 -21.61
C SER A 148 -6.31 -19.68 -22.62
N THR A 149 -5.61 -18.62 -22.17
CA THR A 149 -5.23 -17.48 -23.02
C THR A 149 -3.94 -16.84 -22.52
N MET A 150 -3.26 -16.11 -23.45
CA MET A 150 -2.09 -15.27 -23.10
C MET A 150 -2.49 -13.85 -22.71
N GLY A 151 -3.73 -13.44 -22.92
CA GLY A 151 -4.26 -12.11 -22.59
C GLY A 151 -4.87 -12.02 -21.21
N ASP A 152 -5.49 -10.87 -20.96
CA ASP A 152 -6.30 -10.61 -19.77
C ASP A 152 -7.54 -11.50 -19.75
N VAL A 153 -8.08 -11.72 -18.54
CA VAL A 153 -9.33 -12.47 -18.32
C VAL A 153 -10.27 -11.63 -17.47
N ASN A 154 -11.53 -12.05 -17.37
CA ASN A 154 -12.52 -11.39 -16.52
C ASN A 154 -13.31 -12.45 -15.74
N VAL A 155 -12.73 -12.91 -14.63
CA VAL A 155 -13.32 -13.91 -13.74
C VAL A 155 -14.39 -13.25 -12.88
N GLN A 156 -15.51 -13.95 -12.68
CA GLN A 156 -16.61 -13.44 -11.85
C GLN A 156 -16.22 -13.36 -10.38
N ILE A 157 -16.58 -12.24 -9.74
CA ILE A 157 -16.47 -12.07 -8.29
C ILE A 157 -17.81 -12.43 -7.61
N GLN A 158 -17.72 -12.89 -6.39
CA GLN A 158 -18.88 -13.15 -5.54
C GLN A 158 -18.97 -12.11 -4.44
N THR A 159 -20.07 -11.34 -4.39
CA THR A 159 -20.37 -10.43 -3.28
C THR A 159 -20.88 -11.19 -2.07
N LEU A 160 -20.38 -10.83 -0.87
CA LEU A 160 -20.77 -11.42 0.39
C LEU A 160 -21.98 -10.67 0.99
N ASN A 161 -22.93 -11.42 1.53
CA ASN A 161 -24.02 -10.85 2.32
C ASN A 161 -23.66 -10.87 3.80
N LEU A 162 -22.97 -9.83 4.27
CA LEU A 162 -22.50 -9.72 5.64
C LEU A 162 -23.58 -9.17 6.58
N PRO A 163 -23.52 -9.50 7.89
CA PRO A 163 -24.41 -8.92 8.91
C PRO A 163 -24.30 -7.39 8.96
N TYR A 164 -25.40 -6.75 9.35
CA TYR A 164 -25.50 -5.28 9.43
C TYR A 164 -24.45 -4.63 10.37
N THR A 165 -23.86 -5.37 11.29
CA THR A 165 -22.81 -4.88 12.19
C THR A 165 -21.47 -4.67 11.47
N VAL A 166 -21.30 -5.17 10.24
CA VAL A 166 -20.07 -5.03 9.44
C VAL A 166 -20.28 -3.87 8.48
N GLN A 167 -19.72 -2.69 8.82
CA GLN A 167 -19.96 -1.45 8.09
C GLN A 167 -18.67 -0.77 7.68
N MET A 168 -18.54 -0.45 6.37
CA MET A 168 -17.38 0.20 5.78
C MET A 168 -16.11 -0.58 6.15
N VAL A 169 -16.02 -1.81 5.66
CA VAL A 169 -14.80 -2.60 5.78
C VAL A 169 -13.70 -1.89 5.01
N ASN A 170 -12.57 -1.67 5.67
CA ASN A 170 -11.37 -1.12 5.05
C ASN A 170 -10.29 -2.22 5.02
N GLY A 171 -9.41 -2.34 5.99
CA GLY A 171 -8.37 -3.36 5.99
C GLY A 171 -8.79 -4.73 6.53
N GLY A 172 -7.86 -5.67 6.47
CA GLY A 172 -8.06 -7.01 6.98
C GLY A 172 -6.81 -7.87 6.95
N THR A 173 -6.88 -8.99 7.67
CA THR A 173 -5.84 -10.03 7.69
C THR A 173 -6.44 -11.40 7.94
N GLY A 174 -5.69 -12.44 7.73
CA GLY A 174 -6.14 -13.80 8.03
C GLY A 174 -5.58 -14.86 7.09
N PRO A 175 -6.07 -16.12 7.24
CA PRO A 175 -7.11 -16.53 8.18
C PRO A 175 -6.67 -16.48 9.64
N TYR A 176 -7.50 -15.93 10.53
CA TYR A 176 -7.29 -15.95 11.98
C TYR A 176 -8.22 -16.98 12.61
N LYS A 177 -7.64 -18.09 13.09
CA LYS A 177 -8.42 -19.22 13.64
C LYS A 177 -9.50 -19.73 12.65
N GLY A 178 -9.17 -19.72 11.36
CA GLY A 178 -10.05 -20.13 10.27
C GLY A 178 -11.04 -19.08 9.77
N ASP A 179 -11.12 -17.90 10.41
CA ASP A 179 -12.01 -16.81 10.04
C ASP A 179 -11.23 -15.66 9.35
N LEU A 180 -11.94 -14.81 8.60
CA LEU A 180 -11.45 -13.52 8.16
C LEU A 180 -11.41 -12.58 9.37
N LEU A 181 -10.35 -11.82 9.53
CA LEU A 181 -10.27 -10.73 10.50
C LEU A 181 -10.39 -9.41 9.73
N LEU A 182 -11.54 -8.80 9.78
CA LEU A 182 -11.86 -7.55 9.10
C LEU A 182 -11.81 -6.38 10.09
N ILE A 183 -11.34 -5.23 9.62
CA ILE A 183 -11.44 -3.99 10.35
C ILE A 183 -12.40 -3.05 9.63
N THR A 184 -13.29 -2.41 10.38
CA THR A 184 -14.33 -1.54 9.82
C THR A 184 -14.08 -0.10 10.20
N SER A 185 -14.24 0.81 9.26
CA SER A 185 -14.20 2.26 9.50
C SER A 185 -15.48 2.76 10.22
N GLY A 186 -16.48 1.90 10.35
CA GLY A 186 -17.80 2.29 10.84
C GLY A 186 -18.57 3.15 9.84
N ARG A 187 -19.86 3.42 10.09
CA ARG A 187 -20.68 4.23 9.17
C ARG A 187 -21.74 5.02 9.93
N ALA A 188 -21.86 6.29 9.62
CA ALA A 188 -22.76 7.20 10.35
C ALA A 188 -22.47 7.12 11.88
N LEU A 189 -23.42 6.69 12.69
CA LEU A 189 -23.27 6.53 14.13
C LEU A 189 -22.84 5.11 14.57
N LEU A 190 -22.74 4.16 13.63
CA LEU A 190 -22.22 2.82 13.92
C LEU A 190 -20.71 2.89 14.11
N PRO A 191 -20.18 2.38 15.22
CA PRO A 191 -18.77 2.52 15.56
C PRO A 191 -17.87 1.70 14.61
N PRO A 192 -16.61 2.14 14.40
CA PRO A 192 -15.56 1.29 13.86
C PRO A 192 -15.32 0.09 14.77
N SER A 193 -14.94 -1.05 14.17
CA SER A 193 -14.76 -2.29 14.94
C SER A 193 -13.78 -3.27 14.29
N ILE A 194 -13.23 -4.15 15.10
CA ILE A 194 -12.53 -5.36 14.66
C ILE A 194 -13.56 -6.50 14.69
N VAL A 195 -13.70 -7.20 13.56
CA VAL A 195 -14.74 -8.23 13.39
C VAL A 195 -14.12 -9.51 12.84
N ARG A 196 -14.44 -10.65 13.47
CA ARG A 196 -14.19 -11.97 12.88
C ARG A 196 -15.38 -12.37 12.03
N VAL A 197 -15.14 -12.85 10.81
CA VAL A 197 -16.18 -13.29 9.88
C VAL A 197 -15.83 -14.68 9.36
N ASN A 198 -16.75 -15.63 9.49
CA ASN A 198 -16.59 -16.93 8.88
C ASN A 198 -16.54 -16.79 7.34
N PRO A 199 -15.53 -17.36 6.65
CA PRO A 199 -15.37 -17.19 5.20
C PRO A 199 -16.42 -17.93 4.36
N SER A 200 -17.29 -18.71 5.01
CA SER A 200 -18.35 -19.49 4.34
C SER A 200 -19.74 -19.03 4.76
N PRO A 201 -20.75 -19.15 3.87
CA PRO A 201 -22.13 -18.79 4.21
C PRO A 201 -22.62 -19.52 5.47
N PRO A 202 -23.39 -18.85 6.33
CA PRO A 202 -24.02 -17.56 6.18
C PRO A 202 -23.14 -16.35 6.58
N TYR A 203 -21.81 -16.49 6.61
CA TYR A 203 -20.84 -15.43 6.95
C TYR A 203 -21.06 -14.86 8.35
N ASN A 204 -21.22 -15.71 9.35
CA ASN A 204 -21.41 -15.30 10.74
C ASN A 204 -20.29 -14.36 11.18
N ALA A 205 -20.65 -13.25 11.81
CA ALA A 205 -19.71 -12.23 12.26
C ALA A 205 -19.75 -12.06 13.79
N THR A 206 -18.59 -11.84 14.38
CA THR A 206 -18.42 -11.55 15.81
C THR A 206 -17.54 -10.33 15.99
N VAL A 207 -18.05 -9.29 16.62
CA VAL A 207 -17.29 -8.09 16.99
C VAL A 207 -16.36 -8.44 18.16
N LEU A 208 -15.06 -8.17 17.99
CA LEU A 208 -14.05 -8.40 19.03
C LEU A 208 -13.72 -7.13 19.80
N LEU A 209 -13.77 -5.97 19.13
CA LEU A 209 -13.44 -4.66 19.70
C LEU A 209 -14.16 -3.56 18.92
N ASP A 210 -14.78 -2.57 19.59
CA ASP A 210 -15.46 -1.43 18.96
C ASP A 210 -15.23 -0.09 19.68
N ASN A 211 -14.39 -0.06 20.73
CA ASN A 211 -14.11 1.15 21.49
C ASN A 211 -12.80 1.10 22.27
N LEU A 212 -12.27 2.27 22.61
CA LEU A 212 -11.18 2.47 23.55
C LEU A 212 -11.74 3.00 24.88
N LEU A 213 -11.89 2.14 25.88
CA LEU A 213 -12.38 2.52 27.22
C LEU A 213 -13.66 3.36 27.17
N GLY A 214 -14.61 2.97 26.33
CA GLY A 214 -15.90 3.65 26.14
C GLY A 214 -15.88 4.80 25.12
N ARG A 215 -14.75 5.12 24.50
CA ARG A 215 -14.64 6.10 23.41
C ARG A 215 -14.61 5.37 22.07
N GLN A 216 -15.42 5.82 21.12
CA GLN A 216 -15.38 5.27 19.76
C GLN A 216 -14.04 5.59 19.08
N PHE A 217 -13.55 4.65 18.29
CA PHE A 217 -12.47 4.91 17.33
C PHE A 217 -12.93 5.88 16.24
N ASN A 218 -11.98 6.51 15.54
CA ASN A 218 -12.29 7.47 14.50
C ASN A 218 -12.78 6.77 13.22
N SER A 219 -11.92 5.92 12.64
CA SER A 219 -12.15 5.26 11.35
C SER A 219 -11.05 4.22 11.17
N LEU A 220 -11.20 3.06 11.81
CA LEU A 220 -10.17 2.02 11.76
C LEU A 220 -9.83 1.65 10.30
N ASN A 221 -8.53 1.48 10.01
CA ASN A 221 -8.07 1.36 8.63
C ASN A 221 -7.41 0.01 8.32
N ASP A 222 -6.24 -0.32 8.86
CA ASP A 222 -5.59 -1.63 8.61
C ASP A 222 -5.27 -2.38 9.89
N ILE A 223 -5.13 -3.71 9.80
CA ILE A 223 -4.91 -4.61 10.92
C ILE A 223 -3.95 -5.74 10.53
N LYS A 224 -2.99 -6.02 11.42
CA LYS A 224 -2.13 -7.20 11.31
C LYS A 224 -1.93 -7.87 12.65
N ILE A 225 -1.63 -9.15 12.62
CA ILE A 225 -1.29 -9.96 13.78
C ILE A 225 0.24 -10.00 13.89
N LEU A 226 0.77 -9.79 15.10
CA LEU A 226 2.20 -9.94 15.34
C LEU A 226 2.60 -11.42 15.16
N PRO A 227 3.59 -11.72 14.30
CA PRO A 227 4.01 -13.09 14.06
C PRO A 227 4.28 -13.91 15.33
N GLY A 228 3.76 -15.14 15.36
CA GLY A 228 3.92 -16.05 16.50
C GLY A 228 3.04 -15.73 17.71
N THR A 229 2.04 -14.83 17.57
CA THR A 229 1.12 -14.44 18.64
C THR A 229 -0.32 -14.30 18.15
N ASP A 230 -1.27 -14.12 19.08
CA ASP A 230 -2.65 -13.69 18.78
C ASP A 230 -2.83 -12.16 18.88
N ILE A 231 -1.76 -11.40 19.08
CA ILE A 231 -1.83 -9.98 19.34
C ILE A 231 -2.05 -9.20 18.04
N MET A 232 -3.07 -8.35 18.06
CA MET A 232 -3.49 -7.55 16.91
C MET A 232 -2.98 -6.13 17.02
N PHE A 233 -2.52 -5.58 15.91
CA PHE A 233 -2.14 -4.17 15.79
C PHE A 233 -2.95 -3.54 14.66
N PHE A 234 -3.43 -2.31 14.90
CA PHE A 234 -4.28 -1.64 13.95
C PHE A 234 -4.11 -0.13 13.97
N THR A 235 -4.46 0.50 12.88
CA THR A 235 -4.36 1.95 12.65
C THR A 235 -5.73 2.60 12.73
N ASP A 236 -5.77 3.84 13.24
CA ASP A 236 -7.00 4.64 13.41
C ASP A 236 -6.80 6.08 12.89
N PRO A 237 -6.83 6.28 11.57
CA PRO A 237 -6.85 7.61 10.97
C PRO A 237 -8.24 8.24 11.02
N THR A 238 -8.44 9.33 10.29
CA THR A 238 -9.69 10.10 10.29
C THR A 238 -10.44 10.06 8.96
N TYR A 239 -10.19 9.05 8.12
CA TYR A 239 -10.74 8.97 6.77
C TYR A 239 -12.27 8.93 6.74
N GLY A 240 -12.92 8.28 7.71
CA GLY A 240 -14.39 8.26 7.79
C GLY A 240 -15.01 9.65 7.85
N TRP A 241 -14.38 10.57 8.60
CA TRP A 241 -14.79 11.97 8.64
C TRP A 241 -14.39 12.71 7.36
N MET A 242 -13.14 12.57 6.91
CA MET A 242 -12.64 13.25 5.72
C MET A 242 -13.36 12.84 4.43
N ASN A 243 -13.94 11.65 4.39
CA ASN A 243 -14.75 11.16 3.28
C ASN A 243 -16.27 11.29 3.54
N GLY A 244 -16.67 11.92 4.66
CA GLY A 244 -18.05 12.30 4.93
C GLY A 244 -18.99 11.16 5.36
N PHE A 245 -18.46 10.01 5.77
CA PHE A 245 -19.31 8.88 6.21
C PHE A 245 -19.26 8.59 7.72
N ARG A 246 -18.43 9.34 8.47
CA ARG A 246 -18.36 9.31 9.95
C ARG A 246 -18.46 10.71 10.53
N PRO A 247 -18.89 10.86 11.80
CA PRO A 247 -18.80 12.12 12.52
C PRO A 247 -17.34 12.55 12.74
N GLU A 248 -17.17 13.80 13.20
CA GLU A 248 -15.87 14.37 13.53
C GLU A 248 -15.10 13.48 14.52
N PRO A 249 -13.77 13.27 14.30
CA PRO A 249 -12.96 12.40 15.15
C PRO A 249 -12.79 12.96 16.56
N MET A 250 -12.67 12.05 17.53
CA MET A 250 -12.49 12.40 18.95
C MET A 250 -11.23 11.78 19.56
N LEU A 251 -10.44 11.05 18.78
CA LEU A 251 -9.15 10.47 19.16
C LEU A 251 -8.06 10.97 18.22
N PRO A 252 -6.80 11.07 18.66
CA PRO A 252 -5.68 11.30 17.76
C PRO A 252 -5.52 10.15 16.75
N SER A 253 -4.91 10.44 15.58
CA SER A 253 -4.50 9.40 14.63
C SER A 253 -3.36 8.57 15.23
N GLN A 254 -3.60 7.30 15.53
CA GLN A 254 -2.71 6.46 16.33
C GLN A 254 -2.66 5.01 15.82
N VAL A 255 -1.65 4.28 16.30
CA VAL A 255 -1.55 2.81 16.17
C VAL A 255 -1.83 2.19 17.52
N TYR A 256 -2.66 1.18 17.53
CA TYR A 256 -3.08 0.45 18.72
C TYR A 256 -2.60 -1.00 18.70
N ARG A 257 -2.41 -1.55 19.90
CA ARG A 257 -2.23 -2.97 20.18
C ARG A 257 -3.45 -3.49 20.93
N PHE A 258 -4.00 -4.60 20.48
CA PHE A 258 -5.11 -5.30 21.12
C PHE A 258 -4.75 -6.74 21.45
N ASP A 259 -5.02 -7.14 22.66
CA ASP A 259 -4.88 -8.51 23.12
C ASP A 259 -6.28 -9.13 23.29
N PRO A 260 -6.73 -9.98 22.36
CA PRO A 260 -8.08 -10.55 22.41
C PRO A 260 -8.30 -11.51 23.57
N SER A 261 -7.23 -12.04 24.19
CA SER A 261 -7.33 -12.95 25.32
C SER A 261 -7.63 -12.25 26.64
N THR A 262 -7.20 -10.99 26.78
CA THR A 262 -7.35 -10.17 27.99
C THR A 262 -8.29 -9.00 27.81
N GLY A 263 -8.61 -8.64 26.56
CA GLY A 263 -9.38 -7.43 26.20
C GLY A 263 -8.58 -6.13 26.33
N GLN A 264 -7.27 -6.20 26.57
CA GLN A 264 -6.44 -5.01 26.75
C GLN A 264 -6.12 -4.30 25.44
N VAL A 265 -6.42 -3.00 25.38
CA VAL A 265 -6.07 -2.12 24.27
C VAL A 265 -5.07 -1.07 24.76
N ARG A 266 -4.02 -0.82 23.96
CA ARG A 266 -3.01 0.22 24.24
C ARG A 266 -2.63 0.96 22.97
N VAL A 267 -2.36 2.26 23.09
CA VAL A 267 -1.64 3.01 22.05
C VAL A 267 -0.17 2.58 22.07
N VAL A 268 0.40 2.29 20.91
CA VAL A 268 1.80 1.86 20.76
C VAL A 268 2.64 2.81 19.91
N ALA A 269 1.99 3.63 19.07
CA ALA A 269 2.63 4.71 18.33
C ALA A 269 1.63 5.84 18.02
N ASP A 270 2.13 7.06 17.93
CA ASP A 270 1.38 8.28 17.65
C ASP A 270 2.16 9.22 16.69
N GLN A 271 1.70 10.48 16.57
CA GLN A 271 2.30 11.53 15.73
C GLN A 271 2.29 11.19 14.24
N PHE A 272 1.26 10.51 13.79
CA PHE A 272 0.95 10.35 12.38
C PHE A 272 -0.03 11.43 11.92
N VAL A 273 -0.01 11.74 10.63
CA VAL A 273 -1.09 12.52 10.01
C VAL A 273 -2.26 11.58 9.72
N HIS A 274 -2.03 10.56 8.88
CA HIS A 274 -3.03 9.54 8.58
C HIS A 274 -2.36 8.14 8.53
N PRO A 275 -2.19 7.43 9.67
CA PRO A 275 -1.63 6.09 9.67
C PRO A 275 -2.58 5.16 8.92
N ASN A 276 -2.05 4.41 7.95
CA ASN A 276 -2.84 3.57 7.04
C ASN A 276 -2.39 2.10 7.14
N GLY A 277 -1.70 1.57 6.16
CA GLY A 277 -1.23 0.20 6.17
C GLY A 277 -0.26 -0.10 7.32
N ILE A 278 -0.32 -1.31 7.86
CA ILE A 278 0.61 -1.82 8.87
C ILE A 278 1.10 -3.22 8.47
N ALA A 279 2.39 -3.50 8.68
CA ALA A 279 2.97 -4.83 8.44
C ALA A 279 4.10 -5.12 9.43
N PHE A 280 4.45 -6.40 9.57
CA PHE A 280 5.57 -6.84 10.41
C PHE A 280 6.60 -7.62 9.59
N SER A 281 7.86 -7.55 10.02
CA SER A 281 8.88 -8.51 9.57
C SER A 281 8.52 -9.94 10.03
N ALA A 282 9.00 -10.94 9.30
CA ALA A 282 8.69 -12.36 9.60
C ALA A 282 9.04 -12.79 11.03
N ASP A 283 10.08 -12.19 11.60
CA ASP A 283 10.53 -12.46 12.96
C ASP A 283 9.87 -11.56 14.04
N GLY A 284 8.92 -10.71 13.62
CA GLY A 284 8.18 -9.80 14.50
C GLY A 284 9.00 -8.68 15.14
N LYS A 285 10.28 -8.49 14.74
CA LYS A 285 11.14 -7.49 15.35
C LYS A 285 10.92 -6.07 14.84
N PHE A 286 10.40 -5.93 13.62
CA PHE A 286 10.13 -4.65 13.00
C PHE A 286 8.65 -4.53 12.62
N ALA A 287 8.11 -3.33 12.84
CA ALA A 287 6.82 -2.92 12.32
C ALA A 287 7.01 -1.83 11.28
N PHE A 288 6.18 -1.84 10.24
CA PHE A 288 6.12 -0.82 9.21
C PHE A 288 4.72 -0.21 9.21
N VAL A 289 4.65 1.12 9.18
CA VAL A 289 3.37 1.84 9.14
C VAL A 289 3.46 2.89 8.05
N THR A 290 2.49 2.90 7.14
CA THR A 290 2.36 3.94 6.12
C THR A 290 1.66 5.16 6.70
N ASP A 291 2.07 6.35 6.29
CA ASP A 291 1.40 7.62 6.61
C ASP A 291 1.01 8.31 5.30
N THR A 292 -0.28 8.36 5.05
CA THR A 292 -0.89 8.89 3.84
C THR A 292 -1.28 10.35 3.97
N GLY A 293 -0.57 11.12 4.78
CA GLY A 293 -0.87 12.49 5.16
C GLY A 293 -1.14 13.44 3.98
N VAL A 294 -0.50 13.21 2.82
CA VAL A 294 -0.76 13.96 1.57
C VAL A 294 -2.23 13.94 1.19
N SER A 295 -2.94 12.82 1.40
CA SER A 295 -4.36 12.66 1.04
C SER A 295 -5.27 13.09 2.19
N GLY A 296 -6.05 14.15 2.00
CA GLY A 296 -6.90 14.74 3.04
C GLY A 296 -8.41 14.64 2.78
N GLY A 297 -8.87 13.76 1.88
CA GLY A 297 -10.29 13.63 1.55
C GLY A 297 -10.87 14.98 1.10
N PHE A 298 -11.97 15.45 1.72
CA PHE A 298 -12.56 16.75 1.37
C PHE A 298 -11.65 17.97 1.69
N LEU A 299 -10.64 17.79 2.52
CA LEU A 299 -9.63 18.83 2.80
C LEU A 299 -8.65 19.01 1.63
N GLY A 300 -8.71 18.11 0.64
CA GLY A 300 -7.85 18.13 -0.54
C GLY A 300 -6.47 17.53 -0.32
N THR A 301 -5.55 17.81 -1.24
CA THR A 301 -4.19 17.26 -1.25
C THR A 301 -3.18 18.29 -0.75
N ASN A 302 -2.32 17.90 0.18
CA ASN A 302 -1.19 18.69 0.64
C ASN A 302 0.13 17.95 0.43
N GLN A 303 0.85 18.24 -0.64
CA GLN A 303 2.10 17.58 -1.03
C GLN A 303 3.28 17.80 -0.04
N THR A 304 3.12 18.65 0.99
CA THR A 304 4.11 18.85 2.04
C THR A 304 3.90 17.95 3.26
N PHE A 305 2.82 17.18 3.27
CA PHE A 305 2.53 16.22 4.31
C PHE A 305 3.15 14.85 3.96
N PRO A 306 3.21 13.92 4.94
CA PRO A 306 3.79 12.59 4.72
C PRO A 306 3.14 11.80 3.57
N ALA A 307 3.99 11.22 2.73
CA ALA A 307 3.73 10.07 1.87
C ALA A 307 4.82 9.03 2.20
N THR A 308 4.85 8.58 3.45
CA THR A 308 6.03 8.00 4.07
C THR A 308 5.71 6.63 4.67
N ILE A 309 6.62 5.69 4.51
CA ILE A 309 6.63 4.44 5.29
C ILE A 309 7.59 4.65 6.47
N TYR A 310 7.08 4.48 7.69
CA TYR A 310 7.89 4.49 8.90
C TYR A 310 8.19 3.06 9.35
N GLN A 311 9.41 2.84 9.81
CA GLN A 311 9.84 1.60 10.46
C GLN A 311 10.01 1.83 11.96
N PHE A 312 9.64 0.84 12.75
CA PHE A 312 9.77 0.80 14.21
C PHE A 312 10.45 -0.50 14.64
N ASP A 313 11.18 -0.44 15.75
CA ASP A 313 11.54 -1.64 16.49
C ASP A 313 10.34 -2.06 17.35
N VAL A 314 10.06 -3.35 17.40
CA VAL A 314 9.01 -3.94 18.26
C VAL A 314 9.69 -4.52 19.50
N ASP A 315 9.37 -4.00 20.67
CA ASP A 315 9.89 -4.55 21.93
C ASP A 315 9.33 -5.96 22.17
N PRO A 316 10.15 -6.98 22.36
CA PRO A 316 9.69 -8.37 22.43
C PRO A 316 8.86 -8.69 23.68
N LEU A 317 8.96 -7.91 24.75
CA LEU A 317 8.25 -8.14 26.01
C LEU A 317 6.98 -7.30 26.10
N THR A 318 7.10 -6.01 25.84
CA THR A 318 5.99 -5.06 25.97
C THR A 318 5.20 -4.91 24.69
N GLN A 319 5.78 -5.29 23.54
CA GLN A 319 5.20 -5.13 22.20
C GLN A 319 4.82 -3.67 21.90
N THR A 320 5.59 -2.72 22.45
CA THR A 320 5.53 -1.30 22.12
C THR A 320 6.43 -1.01 20.93
N PHE A 321 6.09 0.03 20.17
CA PHE A 321 6.89 0.50 19.05
C PHE A 321 7.92 1.53 19.54
N ALA A 322 9.18 1.36 19.14
CA ALA A 322 10.28 2.23 19.50
C ALA A 322 11.10 2.62 18.25
N ASN A 323 11.99 3.60 18.41
CA ASN A 323 12.96 3.98 17.37
C ASN A 323 12.35 4.27 16.01
N ARG A 324 11.24 5.06 15.97
CA ARG A 324 10.60 5.51 14.73
C ARG A 324 11.64 6.12 13.78
N ARG A 325 11.69 5.63 12.56
CA ARG A 325 12.54 6.15 11.48
C ARG A 325 11.84 6.09 10.14
N VAL A 326 12.21 7.00 9.25
CA VAL A 326 11.77 6.94 7.86
C VAL A 326 12.41 5.71 7.23
N PHE A 327 11.58 4.84 6.66
CA PHE A 327 12.02 3.70 5.87
C PHE A 327 12.05 4.05 4.38
N ALA A 328 10.93 4.57 3.87
CA ALA A 328 10.79 4.92 2.47
C ALA A 328 9.81 6.08 2.28
N TYR A 329 9.84 6.68 1.09
CA TYR A 329 8.92 7.72 0.65
C TYR A 329 8.34 7.33 -0.71
N SER A 330 7.02 7.48 -0.89
CA SER A 330 6.38 7.29 -2.19
C SER A 330 6.58 8.52 -3.07
N ASP A 331 7.15 8.32 -4.25
CA ASP A 331 7.38 9.41 -5.21
C ASP A 331 6.13 9.81 -5.99
N SER A 332 5.07 8.99 -5.92
CA SER A 332 3.76 9.28 -6.51
C SER A 332 2.63 8.74 -5.65
N GLY A 333 1.55 9.50 -5.53
CA GLY A 333 0.45 9.20 -4.64
C GLY A 333 0.87 9.17 -3.18
N VAL A 334 0.36 8.18 -2.46
CA VAL A 334 0.66 7.89 -1.05
C VAL A 334 0.88 6.38 -0.88
N PRO A 335 1.73 5.93 0.06
CA PRO A 335 1.87 4.51 0.37
C PRO A 335 0.65 4.07 1.19
N ASP A 336 -0.26 3.31 0.59
CA ASP A 336 -1.52 2.87 1.18
C ASP A 336 -1.34 1.54 1.94
N GLY A 337 -1.87 0.45 1.46
CA GLY A 337 -1.64 -0.86 2.04
C GLY A 337 -0.19 -1.35 1.89
N ILE A 338 0.22 -2.27 2.77
CA ILE A 338 1.62 -2.70 2.87
C ILE A 338 1.73 -4.20 3.13
N GLN A 339 2.70 -4.85 2.46
CA GLN A 339 3.04 -6.26 2.63
C GLN A 339 4.56 -6.45 2.63
N LEU A 340 5.03 -7.58 3.16
CA LEU A 340 6.42 -8.01 3.05
C LEU A 340 6.50 -9.38 2.36
N ASP A 341 7.61 -9.61 1.64
CA ASP A 341 7.97 -10.94 1.17
C ASP A 341 8.92 -11.66 2.15
N THR A 342 9.20 -12.93 1.85
CA THR A 342 10.10 -13.76 2.66
C THR A 342 11.57 -13.32 2.60
N MET A 343 11.94 -12.45 1.67
CA MET A 343 13.27 -11.86 1.55
C MET A 343 13.40 -10.55 2.34
N GLY A 344 12.29 -10.05 2.89
CA GLY A 344 12.23 -8.79 3.65
C GLY A 344 12.02 -7.55 2.79
N ASN A 345 11.71 -7.70 1.51
CA ASN A 345 11.31 -6.56 0.70
C ASN A 345 9.93 -6.08 1.11
N VAL A 346 9.72 -4.77 1.03
CA VAL A 346 8.49 -4.09 1.42
C VAL A 346 7.73 -3.64 0.17
N TYR A 347 6.47 -4.02 0.08
CA TYR A 347 5.55 -3.67 -1.01
C TYR A 347 4.49 -2.72 -0.48
N SER A 348 4.19 -1.65 -1.21
CA SER A 348 3.07 -0.78 -0.88
C SER A 348 2.33 -0.33 -2.12
N GLY A 349 1.01 -0.30 -2.04
CA GLY A 349 0.17 0.31 -3.05
C GLY A 349 0.38 1.82 -3.06
N CYS A 350 0.50 2.42 -4.24
CA CYS A 350 0.80 3.84 -4.42
C CYS A 350 -0.03 4.44 -5.57
N GLY A 351 0.32 5.64 -6.01
CA GLY A 351 -0.49 6.42 -6.95
C GLY A 351 -0.61 5.86 -8.37
N GLU A 352 0.39 5.09 -8.86
CA GLU A 352 0.39 4.55 -10.22
C GLU A 352 0.85 3.09 -10.30
N ALA A 353 1.27 2.54 -9.15
CA ALA A 353 1.93 1.25 -9.12
C ALA A 353 1.93 0.66 -7.70
N THR A 354 2.17 -0.64 -7.60
CA THR A 354 2.73 -1.22 -6.37
C THR A 354 4.24 -0.99 -6.39
N HIS A 355 4.75 -0.23 -5.43
CA HIS A 355 6.17 0.02 -5.26
C HIS A 355 6.82 -1.06 -4.42
N VAL A 356 8.09 -1.41 -4.72
CA VAL A 356 8.86 -2.42 -3.98
C VAL A 356 10.21 -1.83 -3.55
N TRP A 357 10.44 -1.84 -2.25
CA TRP A 357 11.72 -1.45 -1.65
C TRP A 357 12.41 -2.66 -1.05
N ASN A 358 13.74 -2.68 -1.11
CA ASN A 358 14.51 -3.69 -0.39
C ASN A 358 14.51 -3.44 1.13
N ALA A 359 15.13 -4.32 1.90
CA ALA A 359 15.15 -4.22 3.37
C ALA A 359 15.82 -2.94 3.92
N GLU A 360 16.63 -2.27 3.11
CA GLU A 360 17.29 -1.00 3.42
C GLU A 360 16.46 0.23 3.04
N GLY A 361 15.29 0.06 2.42
CA GLY A 361 14.39 1.14 1.99
C GLY A 361 14.76 1.76 0.63
N THR A 362 15.59 1.08 -0.17
CA THR A 362 15.87 1.48 -1.55
C THR A 362 14.76 0.99 -2.48
N LEU A 363 14.20 1.87 -3.29
CA LEU A 363 13.22 1.51 -4.32
C LEU A 363 13.91 0.67 -5.40
N ILE A 364 13.55 -0.60 -5.52
CA ILE A 364 14.18 -1.54 -6.45
C ILE A 364 13.34 -1.80 -7.70
N GLY A 365 12.02 -1.60 -7.62
CA GLY A 365 11.14 -1.77 -8.78
C GLY A 365 9.68 -1.40 -8.49
N LYS A 366 8.87 -1.45 -9.54
CA LYS A 366 7.43 -1.18 -9.48
C LYS A 366 6.66 -2.13 -10.39
N PHE A 367 5.46 -2.52 -9.96
CA PHE A 367 4.43 -3.09 -10.83
C PHE A 367 3.56 -1.93 -11.32
N TYR A 368 3.86 -1.42 -12.50
CA TYR A 368 3.31 -0.17 -13.02
C TYR A 368 1.99 -0.41 -13.75
N LEU A 369 0.90 0.12 -13.23
CA LEU A 369 -0.45 -0.03 -13.77
C LEU A 369 -1.02 1.27 -14.35
N ASN A 370 -0.43 2.43 -14.00
CA ASN A 370 -0.88 3.80 -14.33
C ASN A 370 -2.25 4.14 -13.73
N SER A 371 -2.60 3.48 -12.65
CA SER A 371 -3.79 3.68 -11.83
C SER A 371 -3.45 3.43 -10.37
N THR A 372 -4.29 3.92 -9.46
CA THR A 372 -4.03 3.80 -8.02
C THR A 372 -4.13 2.36 -7.58
N THR A 373 -3.01 1.81 -7.12
CA THR A 373 -3.02 0.54 -6.40
C THR A 373 -3.17 0.82 -4.90
N ALA A 374 -4.17 0.25 -4.25
CA ALA A 374 -4.38 0.47 -2.83
C ALA A 374 -3.71 -0.62 -1.98
N GLN A 375 -3.97 -1.89 -2.28
CA GLN A 375 -3.50 -3.00 -1.46
C GLN A 375 -3.15 -4.22 -2.33
N MET A 376 -2.38 -5.16 -1.78
CA MET A 376 -1.99 -6.40 -2.47
C MET A 376 -1.92 -7.56 -1.48
N ILE A 377 -1.93 -8.79 -2.00
CA ILE A 377 -1.75 -10.01 -1.21
C ILE A 377 -1.01 -11.10 -2.00
N PHE A 378 -0.09 -11.76 -1.36
CA PHE A 378 0.54 -12.96 -1.93
C PHE A 378 -0.39 -14.16 -1.87
N THR A 379 -0.45 -14.92 -2.96
CA THR A 379 -1.18 -16.16 -3.10
C THR A 379 -0.25 -17.25 -3.64
N LYS A 380 -0.74 -18.48 -3.76
CA LYS A 380 0.02 -19.56 -4.43
C LYS A 380 0.26 -19.27 -5.91
N SER A 381 -0.58 -18.46 -6.55
CA SER A 381 -0.51 -18.13 -7.98
C SER A 381 0.35 -16.89 -8.27
N GLY A 382 0.76 -16.14 -7.23
CA GLY A 382 1.55 -14.90 -7.34
C GLY A 382 0.99 -13.78 -6.47
N LEU A 383 1.36 -12.54 -6.81
CA LEU A 383 0.91 -11.33 -6.12
C LEU A 383 -0.39 -10.82 -6.76
N VAL A 384 -1.47 -10.85 -6.02
CA VAL A 384 -2.76 -10.22 -6.39
C VAL A 384 -2.71 -8.75 -5.98
N ILE A 385 -2.96 -7.84 -6.91
CA ILE A 385 -2.92 -6.39 -6.73
C ILE A 385 -4.33 -5.83 -6.92
N LEU A 386 -4.83 -5.11 -5.93
CA LEU A 386 -6.09 -4.40 -5.96
C LEU A 386 -5.88 -3.00 -6.54
N ASP A 387 -6.55 -2.71 -7.65
CA ASP A 387 -6.36 -1.51 -8.47
C ASP A 387 -7.70 -0.80 -8.73
N GLU A 388 -8.45 -0.55 -7.67
CA GLU A 388 -9.76 0.13 -7.70
C GLU A 388 -10.79 -0.58 -8.59
N GLU A 389 -10.75 -0.35 -9.88
CA GLU A 389 -11.69 -0.85 -10.89
C GLU A 389 -11.23 -2.18 -11.53
N ALA A 390 -10.07 -2.71 -11.10
CA ALA A 390 -9.52 -3.95 -11.60
C ALA A 390 -8.76 -4.71 -10.52
N ILE A 391 -8.54 -6.00 -10.76
CA ILE A 391 -7.59 -6.82 -9.99
C ILE A 391 -6.59 -7.40 -10.98
N TYR A 392 -5.30 -7.26 -10.64
CA TYR A 392 -4.22 -7.84 -11.42
C TYR A 392 -3.57 -9.01 -10.67
N LEU A 393 -3.07 -9.96 -11.42
CA LEU A 393 -2.18 -11.01 -10.93
C LEU A 393 -0.80 -10.81 -11.55
N ALA A 394 0.18 -10.53 -10.71
CA ALA A 394 1.59 -10.57 -11.07
C ALA A 394 2.14 -11.96 -10.72
N ASN A 395 2.44 -12.77 -11.76
CA ASN A 395 3.15 -14.03 -11.57
C ASN A 395 4.62 -13.73 -11.39
N ILE A 396 5.14 -13.92 -10.17
CA ILE A 396 6.50 -13.56 -9.76
C ILE A 396 7.13 -14.67 -8.91
N GLN A 397 8.43 -14.58 -8.69
CA GLN A 397 9.19 -15.56 -7.91
C GLN A 397 9.07 -15.35 -6.41
N ALA A 398 8.95 -14.09 -5.96
CA ALA A 398 8.83 -13.75 -4.54
C ALA A 398 7.58 -14.37 -3.92
N GLN A 399 7.68 -14.70 -2.65
CA GLN A 399 6.61 -15.29 -1.85
C GLN A 399 6.34 -14.43 -0.62
N GLY A 400 5.08 -14.28 -0.26
CA GLY A 400 4.67 -13.60 0.96
C GLY A 400 4.96 -14.41 2.22
N LEU A 401 4.82 -13.73 3.35
CA LEU A 401 4.87 -14.40 4.65
C LEU A 401 3.66 -15.31 4.81
N ASP A 402 3.89 -16.50 5.35
CA ASP A 402 2.79 -17.42 5.67
C ASP A 402 2.05 -16.93 6.93
N LEU A 403 0.88 -16.37 6.71
CA LEU A 403 0.02 -15.86 7.78
C LEU A 403 -0.85 -16.96 8.42
N THR A 404 -0.85 -18.17 7.87
CA THR A 404 -1.66 -19.29 8.40
C THR A 404 -1.01 -19.99 9.59
N THR A 405 0.28 -19.80 9.76
CA THR A 405 1.08 -20.38 10.88
C THR A 405 1.22 -19.42 12.07
N LEU A 406 0.53 -18.30 12.03
CA LEU A 406 0.51 -17.28 13.08
C LEU A 406 -0.42 -17.65 14.23
#